data_af5e408d9b3096f77db45aade8d53655
#
_entry.id   af5e408d9b3096f77db45aade8d53655
#
_cell.length_a   1.000
_cell.length_b   1.000
_cell.length_c   1.000
_cell.angle_alpha   90.00
_cell.angle_beta   90.00
_cell.angle_gamma   90.00
#
_symmetry.space_group_name_H-M   'P 1'
#
loop_
_entity.id
_entity.type
_entity.pdbx_description
1 polymer ?
#
loop_
_entity_poly.entity_id
_entity_poly.type
_entity_poly.pdbx_seq_one_letter_code
_entity_poly.pdbx_strand_id
1 'polypeptide(L)'
;MVIFGCGYVGRALAEVAAVSGWEVWIHSRNAESLAAVGVVPPERRIVADLHSDAWHDRLHGPVEAAINLVSSAGNGLEGYELSYLEGNRSIARWAEKRAVRRFLFTSATSVYPQTDGSRVTEADVPADPEDLSPNGRVLRQAETEILANTVFPERMVLRLGGIYGPGRHLYLDRLRKGENVIPGEGGDFLNLVHRDDIVAALLAALRLRKWPPPACYNVVDDAPAPKAEIAAWLAQRLGVPVPRFDPALAGRRSRRRRIGGRFPNRRVDNGAFRDLTGWEPRHPDFRSGYQELLEG
;
A
#
# COMPACT_ATOMS: atom_id res chain seq x y z
N MET A 1 15.41 8.37 9.51
CA MET A 1 14.43 7.74 8.58
C MET A 1 13.86 8.81 7.64
N VAL A 2 13.67 8.49 6.37
CA VAL A 2 12.96 9.37 5.41
C VAL A 2 11.71 8.66 4.90
N ILE A 3 10.56 9.33 4.96
CA ILE A 3 9.27 8.82 4.49
C ILE A 3 8.81 9.64 3.29
N PHE A 4 8.90 9.04 2.11
CA PHE A 4 8.34 9.58 0.88
C PHE A 4 6.86 9.18 0.75
N GLY A 5 5.97 10.16 0.60
CA GLY A 5 4.53 9.91 0.57
C GLY A 5 3.89 9.95 1.97
N CYS A 6 4.00 11.08 2.65
CA CYS A 6 3.38 11.30 3.95
C CYS A 6 1.86 11.55 3.83
N GLY A 7 1.17 10.53 3.28
CA GLY A 7 -0.29 10.44 3.19
C GLY A 7 -0.88 9.64 4.35
N TYR A 8 -1.91 8.84 4.07
CA TYR A 8 -2.68 8.10 5.08
C TYR A 8 -1.82 7.13 5.92
N VAL A 9 -0.99 6.30 5.28
CA VAL A 9 -0.09 5.38 5.99
C VAL A 9 1.17 6.11 6.47
N GLY A 10 1.72 6.99 5.63
CA GLY A 10 2.97 7.68 5.93
C GLY A 10 2.89 8.60 7.17
N ARG A 11 1.73 9.21 7.43
CA ARG A 11 1.49 9.98 8.67
C ARG A 11 1.53 9.08 9.90
N ALA A 12 0.78 7.98 9.87
CA ALA A 12 0.77 7.03 10.98
C ALA A 12 2.17 6.44 11.24
N LEU A 13 2.93 6.12 10.18
CA LEU A 13 4.31 5.67 10.33
C LEU A 13 5.20 6.76 10.94
N ALA A 14 5.08 8.01 10.50
CA ALA A 14 5.88 9.12 11.00
C ALA A 14 5.67 9.35 12.50
N GLU A 15 4.42 9.28 12.95
CA GLU A 15 4.04 9.41 14.36
C GLU A 15 4.65 8.30 15.21
N VAL A 16 4.45 7.03 14.82
CA VAL A 16 4.98 5.87 15.55
C VAL A 16 6.51 5.84 15.53
N ALA A 17 7.12 6.16 14.39
CA ALA A 17 8.59 6.18 14.27
C ALA A 17 9.21 7.26 15.16
N ALA A 18 8.65 8.48 15.17
CA ALA A 18 9.16 9.57 16.00
C ALA A 18 9.08 9.23 17.50
N VAL A 19 7.94 8.69 17.94
CA VAL A 19 7.77 8.22 19.34
C VAL A 19 8.74 7.09 19.68
N SER A 20 9.10 6.26 18.68
CA SER A 20 10.09 5.18 18.84
C SER A 20 11.55 5.66 18.77
N GLY A 21 11.79 6.97 18.75
CA GLY A 21 13.14 7.56 18.78
C GLY A 21 13.82 7.73 17.42
N TRP A 22 13.11 7.56 16.32
CA TRP A 22 13.66 7.86 15.00
C TRP A 22 13.70 9.38 14.76
N GLU A 23 14.79 9.84 14.20
CA GLU A 23 14.81 11.13 13.52
C GLU A 23 14.10 10.99 12.17
N VAL A 24 12.90 11.61 12.03
CA VAL A 24 12.02 11.40 10.89
C VAL A 24 12.00 12.65 9.99
N TRP A 25 12.24 12.42 8.69
CA TRP A 25 11.98 13.36 7.61
C TRP A 25 10.77 12.90 6.82
N ILE A 26 9.88 13.83 6.45
CA ILE A 26 8.67 13.52 5.72
C ILE A 26 8.56 14.33 4.43
N HIS A 27 8.15 13.67 3.37
CA HIS A 27 7.98 14.26 2.04
C HIS A 27 6.54 14.05 1.54
N SER A 28 5.96 15.11 0.98
CA SER A 28 4.66 15.05 0.30
C SER A 28 4.50 16.25 -0.63
N ARG A 29 3.63 16.14 -1.65
CA ARG A 29 3.18 17.29 -2.45
C ARG A 29 2.21 18.19 -1.70
N ASN A 30 1.49 17.65 -0.70
CA ASN A 30 0.48 18.36 0.07
C ASN A 30 1.07 18.90 1.36
N ALA A 31 1.23 20.22 1.43
CA ALA A 31 1.76 20.92 2.59
C ALA A 31 0.89 20.74 3.85
N GLU A 32 -0.45 20.74 3.70
CA GLU A 32 -1.38 20.54 4.82
C GLU A 32 -1.22 19.14 5.42
N SER A 33 -1.02 18.13 4.56
CA SER A 33 -0.76 16.75 5.01
C SER A 33 0.50 16.64 5.85
N LEU A 34 1.55 17.40 5.51
CA LEU A 34 2.79 17.47 6.29
C LEU A 34 2.63 18.28 7.57
N ALA A 35 1.88 19.39 7.52
CA ALA A 35 1.62 20.23 8.69
C ALA A 35 0.84 19.47 9.78
N ALA A 36 -0.04 18.55 9.38
CA ALA A 36 -0.82 17.74 10.30
C ALA A 36 0.01 16.72 11.11
N VAL A 37 1.29 16.49 10.76
CA VAL A 37 2.19 15.61 11.52
C VAL A 37 2.94 16.43 12.55
N GLY A 38 2.31 16.69 13.70
CA GLY A 38 2.85 17.59 14.74
C GLY A 38 4.18 17.14 15.34
N VAL A 39 4.44 15.84 15.38
CA VAL A 39 5.67 15.24 15.95
C VAL A 39 6.93 15.45 15.08
N VAL A 40 6.78 15.84 13.81
CA VAL A 40 7.90 16.12 12.92
C VAL A 40 8.07 17.63 12.79
N PRO A 41 9.23 18.19 13.13
CA PRO A 41 9.45 19.65 13.10
C PRO A 41 9.44 20.20 11.65
N PRO A 42 9.07 21.49 11.44
CA PRO A 42 8.88 22.06 10.12
C PRO A 42 10.10 21.94 9.19
N GLU A 43 11.31 22.05 9.70
CA GLU A 43 12.56 21.95 8.94
C GLU A 43 12.80 20.57 8.35
N ARG A 44 12.13 19.53 8.87
CA ARG A 44 12.17 18.15 8.36
C ARG A 44 10.98 17.78 7.48
N ARG A 45 10.22 18.77 7.04
CA ARG A 45 9.08 18.61 6.13
C ARG A 45 9.45 19.11 4.74
N ILE A 46 9.31 18.25 3.73
CA ILE A 46 9.67 18.56 2.34
C ILE A 46 8.41 18.56 1.50
N VAL A 47 8.03 19.73 1.03
CA VAL A 47 6.92 19.91 0.08
C VAL A 47 7.49 19.93 -1.32
N ALA A 48 7.28 18.85 -2.09
CA ALA A 48 7.74 18.75 -3.47
C ALA A 48 7.04 17.59 -4.21
N ASP A 49 7.12 17.58 -5.54
CA ASP A 49 6.81 16.42 -6.34
C ASP A 49 7.96 15.42 -6.28
N LEU A 50 7.66 14.15 -6.03
CA LEU A 50 8.68 13.13 -5.83
C LEU A 50 9.48 12.83 -7.09
N HIS A 51 8.84 12.88 -8.27
CA HIS A 51 9.48 12.65 -9.56
C HIS A 51 10.42 13.78 -10.01
N SER A 52 10.34 14.93 -9.34
CA SER A 52 11.25 16.06 -9.51
C SER A 52 12.48 15.89 -8.63
N ASP A 53 13.67 16.26 -9.09
CA ASP A 53 14.90 16.22 -8.30
C ASP A 53 15.08 17.45 -7.41
N ALA A 54 14.15 18.41 -7.41
CA ALA A 54 14.23 19.67 -6.68
C ALA A 54 14.28 19.54 -5.14
N TRP A 55 13.90 18.39 -4.61
CA TRP A 55 13.95 18.09 -3.17
C TRP A 55 15.29 17.50 -2.70
N HIS A 56 16.16 17.05 -3.63
CA HIS A 56 17.39 16.33 -3.30
C HIS A 56 18.31 17.11 -2.35
N ASP A 57 18.42 18.41 -2.54
CA ASP A 57 19.27 19.28 -1.72
C ASP A 57 18.65 19.66 -0.37
N ARG A 58 17.44 19.18 -0.07
CA ARG A 58 16.79 19.35 1.23
C ARG A 58 17.15 18.25 2.23
N LEU A 59 17.65 17.12 1.73
CA LEU A 59 18.02 15.94 2.52
C LEU A 59 19.54 15.72 2.45
N HIS A 60 20.22 15.91 3.57
CA HIS A 60 21.67 15.78 3.68
C HIS A 60 22.06 14.66 4.67
N GLY A 61 23.29 14.17 4.52
CA GLY A 61 23.87 13.17 5.42
C GLY A 61 23.42 11.74 5.16
N PRO A 62 23.88 10.77 5.97
CA PRO A 62 23.55 9.37 5.84
C PRO A 62 22.11 9.09 6.28
N VAL A 63 21.46 8.14 5.63
CA VAL A 63 20.08 7.74 5.89
C VAL A 63 20.02 6.26 6.23
N GLU A 64 19.65 5.92 7.46
CA GLU A 64 19.50 4.53 7.88
C GLU A 64 18.38 3.82 7.14
N ALA A 65 17.24 4.49 6.93
CA ALA A 65 16.09 3.92 6.22
C ALA A 65 15.36 4.97 5.38
N ALA A 66 15.07 4.65 4.13
CA ALA A 66 14.19 5.40 3.25
C ALA A 66 12.99 4.52 2.85
N ILE A 67 11.79 5.07 2.95
CA ILE A 67 10.55 4.32 2.73
C ILE A 67 9.70 5.07 1.72
N ASN A 68 9.37 4.44 0.58
CA ASN A 68 8.46 5.00 -0.41
C ASN A 68 7.03 4.45 -0.20
N LEU A 69 6.14 5.31 0.30
CA LEU A 69 4.72 5.09 0.56
C LEU A 69 3.82 5.89 -0.39
N VAL A 70 4.38 6.42 -1.47
CA VAL A 70 3.62 7.24 -2.42
C VAL A 70 2.53 6.39 -3.07
N SER A 71 1.31 6.89 -3.09
CA SER A 71 0.21 6.33 -3.86
C SER A 71 0.04 7.06 -5.18
N SER A 72 -0.59 6.39 -6.17
CA SER A 72 -0.89 7.04 -7.45
C SER A 72 -1.69 8.33 -7.23
N ALA A 73 -1.28 9.39 -7.92
CA ALA A 73 -1.84 10.73 -7.78
C ALA A 73 -3.24 10.92 -8.40
N GLY A 74 -3.96 9.85 -8.69
CA GLY A 74 -5.32 9.91 -9.25
C GLY A 74 -5.41 10.10 -10.76
N ASN A 75 -4.32 10.38 -11.45
CA ASN A 75 -4.28 10.71 -12.89
C ASN A 75 -4.19 9.47 -13.82
N GLY A 76 -4.84 8.36 -13.47
CA GLY A 76 -4.84 7.18 -14.33
C GLY A 76 -3.48 6.48 -14.43
N LEU A 77 -3.08 6.05 -15.63
CA LEU A 77 -1.81 5.34 -15.86
C LEU A 77 -0.62 6.28 -15.66
N GLU A 78 -0.68 7.47 -16.21
CA GLU A 78 0.35 8.50 -16.04
C GLU A 78 0.66 8.78 -14.56
N GLY A 79 -0.37 8.88 -13.71
CA GLY A 79 -0.17 9.05 -12.27
C GLY A 79 0.51 7.86 -11.61
N TYR A 80 0.35 6.64 -12.16
CA TYR A 80 1.11 5.46 -11.74
C TYR A 80 2.57 5.56 -12.15
N GLU A 81 2.85 5.94 -13.40
CA GLU A 81 4.20 6.10 -13.93
C GLU A 81 4.98 7.17 -13.16
N LEU A 82 4.40 8.36 -12.98
CA LEU A 82 5.01 9.44 -12.22
C LEU A 82 5.29 9.07 -10.76
N SER A 83 4.35 8.36 -10.11
CA SER A 83 4.48 8.03 -8.69
C SER A 83 5.42 6.86 -8.44
N TYR A 84 5.26 5.77 -9.21
CA TYR A 84 5.94 4.51 -8.92
C TYR A 84 7.24 4.32 -9.73
N LEU A 85 7.31 4.79 -10.97
CA LEU A 85 8.54 4.70 -11.76
C LEU A 85 9.43 5.92 -11.54
N GLU A 86 8.96 7.09 -11.96
CA GLU A 86 9.78 8.31 -11.89
C GLU A 86 10.10 8.72 -10.45
N GLY A 87 9.15 8.54 -9.52
CA GLY A 87 9.38 8.76 -8.10
C GLY A 87 10.50 7.87 -7.54
N ASN A 88 10.47 6.56 -7.81
CA ASN A 88 11.53 5.65 -7.38
C ASN A 88 12.88 5.96 -8.06
N ARG A 89 12.87 6.34 -9.33
CA ARG A 89 14.08 6.75 -10.07
C ARG A 89 14.69 8.01 -9.48
N SER A 90 13.86 9.01 -9.09
CA SER A 90 14.34 10.21 -8.40
C SER A 90 14.95 9.87 -7.03
N ILE A 91 14.31 8.98 -6.24
CA ILE A 91 14.90 8.51 -4.97
C ILE A 91 16.24 7.80 -5.21
N ALA A 92 16.35 6.99 -6.25
CA ALA A 92 17.59 6.30 -6.59
C ALA A 92 18.71 7.29 -6.96
N ARG A 93 18.44 8.28 -7.83
CA ARG A 93 19.41 9.34 -8.16
C ARG A 93 19.86 10.16 -6.94
N TRP A 94 18.94 10.42 -6.01
CA TRP A 94 19.29 11.04 -4.74
C TRP A 94 20.19 10.15 -3.90
N ALA A 95 19.89 8.86 -3.82
CA ALA A 95 20.64 7.89 -3.03
C ALA A 95 22.07 7.65 -3.58
N GLU A 96 22.33 7.82 -4.88
CA GLU A 96 23.67 7.75 -5.47
C GLU A 96 24.66 8.74 -4.81
N LYS A 97 24.15 9.86 -4.33
CA LYS A 97 24.92 10.91 -3.66
C LYS A 97 24.83 10.84 -2.13
N ARG A 98 24.20 9.79 -1.59
CA ARG A 98 23.92 9.63 -0.16
C ARG A 98 24.10 8.17 0.27
N ALA A 99 24.53 7.99 1.50
CA ALA A 99 24.60 6.65 2.09
C ALA A 99 23.21 6.27 2.62
N VAL A 100 22.38 5.68 1.77
CA VAL A 100 21.08 5.10 2.15
C VAL A 100 21.28 3.61 2.40
N ARG A 101 21.11 3.18 3.66
CA ARG A 101 21.35 1.78 4.02
C ARG A 101 20.20 0.87 3.59
N ARG A 102 18.96 1.24 3.96
CA ARG A 102 17.76 0.44 3.77
C ARG A 102 16.74 1.15 2.91
N PHE A 103 16.16 0.44 1.96
CA PHE A 103 15.07 0.97 1.15
C PHE A 103 13.86 0.04 1.17
N LEU A 104 12.71 0.55 1.58
CA LEU A 104 11.41 -0.10 1.49
C LEU A 104 10.55 0.60 0.44
N PHE A 105 10.07 -0.16 -0.52
CA PHE A 105 9.08 0.32 -1.49
C PHE A 105 7.75 -0.38 -1.28
N THR A 106 6.66 0.37 -1.14
CA THR A 106 5.32 -0.21 -1.08
C THR A 106 4.68 -0.25 -2.47
N SER A 107 4.49 -1.47 -2.96
CA SER A 107 3.74 -1.82 -4.15
C SER A 107 2.32 -2.24 -3.78
N ALA A 108 1.59 -2.89 -4.66
CA ALA A 108 0.25 -3.36 -4.40
C ALA A 108 -0.01 -4.77 -4.95
N THR A 109 -0.90 -5.50 -4.32
CA THR A 109 -1.35 -6.84 -4.78
C THR A 109 -2.03 -6.82 -6.16
N SER A 110 -2.23 -5.65 -6.78
CA SER A 110 -2.74 -5.52 -8.15
C SER A 110 -1.79 -6.02 -9.24
N VAL A 111 -0.58 -6.42 -8.89
CA VAL A 111 0.35 -7.16 -9.77
C VAL A 111 -0.08 -8.61 -10.04
N TYR A 112 -1.04 -9.14 -9.30
CA TYR A 112 -1.55 -10.50 -9.50
C TYR A 112 -2.73 -10.48 -10.47
N PRO A 113 -2.69 -11.22 -11.60
CA PRO A 113 -3.74 -11.19 -12.62
C PRO A 113 -4.89 -12.17 -12.38
N GLN A 114 -4.80 -13.08 -11.42
CA GLN A 114 -5.76 -14.16 -11.22
C GLN A 114 -7.19 -13.65 -11.03
N THR A 115 -8.14 -14.34 -11.68
CA THR A 115 -9.56 -13.96 -11.72
C THR A 115 -10.50 -15.09 -11.28
N ASP A 116 -9.97 -16.18 -10.73
CA ASP A 116 -10.66 -17.44 -10.43
C ASP A 116 -10.82 -17.72 -8.92
N GLY A 117 -10.36 -16.82 -8.06
CA GLY A 117 -10.39 -17.00 -6.60
C GLY A 117 -9.26 -17.88 -6.06
N SER A 118 -8.26 -18.21 -6.88
CA SER A 118 -7.10 -19.01 -6.45
C SER A 118 -6.29 -18.30 -5.34
N ARG A 119 -5.59 -19.10 -4.52
CA ARG A 119 -4.56 -18.60 -3.59
C ARG A 119 -3.32 -18.26 -4.39
N VAL A 120 -2.71 -17.11 -4.08
CA VAL A 120 -1.51 -16.62 -4.74
C VAL A 120 -0.45 -16.21 -3.72
N THR A 121 0.80 -16.49 -4.07
CA THR A 121 2.01 -16.14 -3.33
C THR A 121 2.84 -15.13 -4.13
N GLU A 122 3.99 -14.74 -3.62
CA GLU A 122 4.91 -13.83 -4.31
C GLU A 122 5.42 -14.38 -5.65
N ALA A 123 5.43 -15.69 -5.82
CA ALA A 123 5.88 -16.37 -7.04
C ALA A 123 4.85 -16.34 -8.18
N ASP A 124 3.57 -16.05 -7.89
CA ASP A 124 2.47 -16.15 -8.85
C ASP A 124 2.27 -14.90 -9.73
N VAL A 125 3.26 -14.01 -9.76
CA VAL A 125 3.30 -12.91 -10.73
C VAL A 125 3.81 -13.43 -12.07
N PRO A 126 3.08 -13.21 -13.19
CA PRO A 126 3.50 -13.69 -14.48
C PRO A 126 4.87 -13.18 -14.91
N ALA A 127 5.59 -14.00 -15.64
CA ALA A 127 6.85 -13.60 -16.28
C ALA A 127 6.60 -12.58 -17.42
N ASP A 128 5.51 -12.77 -18.17
CA ASP A 128 5.11 -11.84 -19.24
C ASP A 128 4.28 -10.68 -18.65
N PRO A 129 4.76 -9.43 -18.77
CA PRO A 129 4.00 -8.27 -18.34
C PRO A 129 2.67 -8.07 -19.08
N GLU A 130 2.51 -8.63 -20.29
CA GLU A 130 1.26 -8.50 -21.05
C GLU A 130 0.08 -9.19 -20.37
N ASP A 131 0.32 -10.17 -19.52
CA ASP A 131 -0.70 -10.82 -18.70
C ASP A 131 -1.21 -9.93 -17.56
N LEU A 132 -0.59 -8.78 -17.34
CA LEU A 132 -0.96 -7.84 -16.28
C LEU A 132 -1.89 -6.73 -16.79
N SER A 133 -2.68 -6.18 -15.88
CA SER A 133 -3.39 -4.93 -16.15
C SER A 133 -2.37 -3.79 -16.39
N PRO A 134 -2.74 -2.72 -17.13
CA PRO A 134 -1.83 -1.60 -17.38
C PRO A 134 -1.17 -1.04 -16.10
N ASN A 135 -1.94 -0.89 -15.03
CA ASN A 135 -1.40 -0.46 -13.72
C ASN A 135 -0.47 -1.52 -13.10
N GLY A 136 -0.81 -2.80 -13.27
CA GLY A 136 0.02 -3.92 -12.80
C GLY A 136 1.38 -3.96 -13.48
N ARG A 137 1.46 -3.63 -14.76
CA ARG A 137 2.71 -3.54 -15.53
C ARG A 137 3.63 -2.47 -14.97
N VAL A 138 3.10 -1.27 -14.71
CA VAL A 138 3.87 -0.17 -14.11
C VAL A 138 4.41 -0.56 -12.74
N LEU A 139 3.58 -1.16 -11.89
CA LEU A 139 4.03 -1.63 -10.57
C LEU A 139 5.10 -2.71 -10.71
N ARG A 140 4.90 -3.71 -11.60
CA ARG A 140 5.86 -4.78 -11.81
C ARG A 140 7.21 -4.26 -12.31
N GLN A 141 7.18 -3.29 -13.22
CA GLN A 141 8.38 -2.61 -13.69
C GLN A 141 9.09 -1.88 -12.54
N ALA A 142 8.35 -1.11 -11.73
CA ALA A 142 8.91 -0.43 -10.56
C ALA A 142 9.53 -1.39 -9.54
N GLU A 143 8.86 -2.52 -9.25
CA GLU A 143 9.41 -3.59 -8.40
C GLU A 143 10.73 -4.13 -8.96
N THR A 144 10.76 -4.44 -10.26
CA THR A 144 11.94 -4.99 -10.93
C THR A 144 13.11 -4.00 -10.88
N GLU A 145 12.87 -2.72 -11.19
CA GLU A 145 13.89 -1.68 -11.15
C GLU A 145 14.48 -1.52 -9.74
N ILE A 146 13.63 -1.50 -8.70
CA ILE A 146 14.09 -1.38 -7.32
C ILE A 146 14.87 -2.61 -6.88
N LEU A 147 14.39 -3.82 -7.17
CA LEU A 147 15.10 -5.04 -6.78
C LEU A 147 16.45 -5.21 -7.48
N ALA A 148 16.59 -4.70 -8.68
CA ALA A 148 17.85 -4.68 -9.42
C ALA A 148 18.80 -3.54 -9.00
N ASN A 149 18.29 -2.50 -8.33
CA ASN A 149 19.05 -1.27 -8.07
C ASN A 149 20.05 -1.45 -6.92
N THR A 150 21.33 -1.45 -7.23
CA THR A 150 22.40 -1.69 -6.25
C THR A 150 22.76 -0.48 -5.39
N VAL A 151 22.21 0.70 -5.66
CA VAL A 151 22.43 1.90 -4.83
C VAL A 151 21.89 1.72 -3.40
N PHE A 152 20.89 0.85 -3.23
CA PHE A 152 20.37 0.45 -1.94
C PHE A 152 20.93 -0.92 -1.55
N PRO A 153 21.88 -1.02 -0.60
CA PRO A 153 22.45 -2.32 -0.18
C PRO A 153 21.36 -3.29 0.33
N GLU A 154 20.48 -2.81 1.20
CA GLU A 154 19.36 -3.56 1.76
C GLU A 154 18.04 -2.98 1.21
N ARG A 155 17.30 -3.77 0.39
CA ARG A 155 16.06 -3.31 -0.24
C ARG A 155 15.00 -4.40 -0.28
N MET A 156 13.75 -3.97 -0.13
CA MET A 156 12.59 -4.86 -0.09
C MET A 156 11.37 -4.16 -0.67
N VAL A 157 10.51 -4.92 -1.34
CA VAL A 157 9.23 -4.46 -1.84
C VAL A 157 8.11 -5.11 -1.02
N LEU A 158 7.17 -4.31 -0.52
CA LEU A 158 5.97 -4.78 0.17
C LEU A 158 4.74 -4.56 -0.70
N ARG A 159 4.07 -5.63 -1.12
CA ARG A 159 2.83 -5.60 -1.87
C ARG A 159 1.65 -5.50 -0.92
N LEU A 160 1.06 -4.33 -0.82
CA LEU A 160 -0.04 -4.07 0.10
C LEU A 160 -1.38 -4.49 -0.50
N GLY A 161 -2.25 -5.02 0.35
CA GLY A 161 -3.66 -5.24 0.06
C GLY A 161 -4.48 -3.96 -0.03
N GLY A 162 -5.81 -4.10 -0.03
CA GLY A 162 -6.74 -2.98 0.10
C GLY A 162 -6.63 -2.33 1.47
N ILE A 163 -6.10 -1.11 1.52
CA ILE A 163 -5.84 -0.41 2.77
C ILE A 163 -7.13 0.14 3.36
N TYR A 164 -7.41 -0.18 4.63
CA TYR A 164 -8.52 0.38 5.40
C TYR A 164 -8.07 0.76 6.83
N GLY A 165 -8.95 1.38 7.60
CA GLY A 165 -8.68 1.79 8.98
C GLY A 165 -9.39 3.11 9.32
N PRO A 166 -9.03 3.82 10.40
CA PRO A 166 -9.65 5.05 10.84
C PRO A 166 -9.75 6.11 9.73
N GLY A 167 -10.98 6.58 9.45
CA GLY A 167 -11.24 7.56 8.41
C GLY A 167 -11.08 7.08 6.95
N ARG A 168 -10.87 5.79 6.73
CA ARG A 168 -10.77 5.19 5.40
C ARG A 168 -11.48 3.85 5.35
N HIS A 169 -12.70 3.85 4.85
CA HIS A 169 -13.58 2.69 4.83
C HIS A 169 -14.02 2.36 3.41
N LEU A 170 -14.15 1.09 3.08
CA LEU A 170 -14.56 0.69 1.73
C LEU A 170 -16.09 0.71 1.59
N TYR A 171 -16.81 -0.06 2.43
CA TYR A 171 -18.26 -0.19 2.37
C TYR A 171 -18.99 0.51 3.51
N LEU A 172 -18.34 0.70 4.64
CA LEU A 172 -18.93 1.33 5.83
C LEU A 172 -19.52 2.70 5.51
N ASP A 173 -18.78 3.57 4.81
CA ASP A 173 -19.24 4.91 4.45
C ASP A 173 -20.44 4.87 3.48
N ARG A 174 -20.48 3.89 2.56
CA ARG A 174 -21.59 3.70 1.64
C ARG A 174 -22.85 3.28 2.36
N LEU A 175 -22.74 2.32 3.26
CA LEU A 175 -23.85 1.83 4.08
C LEU A 175 -24.40 2.93 5.01
N ARG A 176 -23.51 3.70 5.64
CA ARG A 176 -23.90 4.88 6.45
C ARG A 176 -24.65 5.95 5.64
N LYS A 177 -24.36 6.05 4.34
CA LYS A 177 -25.08 6.95 3.40
C LYS A 177 -26.37 6.34 2.84
N GLY A 178 -26.73 5.13 3.25
CA GLY A 178 -27.94 4.45 2.77
C GLY A 178 -27.81 3.88 1.34
N GLU A 179 -26.57 3.72 0.81
CA GLU A 179 -26.37 3.11 -0.49
C GLU A 179 -26.70 1.60 -0.42
N ASN A 180 -27.74 1.17 -1.12
CA ASN A 180 -28.23 -0.20 -1.15
C ASN A 180 -27.76 -0.99 -2.40
N VAL A 181 -26.98 -0.36 -3.28
CA VAL A 181 -26.37 -0.98 -4.47
C VAL A 181 -24.90 -0.66 -4.53
N ILE A 182 -24.08 -1.71 -4.59
CA ILE A 182 -22.61 -1.60 -4.70
C ILE A 182 -22.16 -2.01 -6.11
N PRO A 183 -21.38 -1.18 -6.82
CA PRO A 183 -20.85 -1.54 -8.12
C PRO A 183 -19.89 -2.73 -8.07
N GLY A 184 -20.03 -3.69 -9.01
CA GLY A 184 -19.11 -4.81 -9.20
C GLY A 184 -19.68 -6.17 -8.82
N GLU A 185 -18.79 -7.15 -8.69
CA GLU A 185 -19.10 -8.54 -8.35
C GLU A 185 -18.99 -8.75 -6.83
N GLY A 186 -20.05 -9.26 -6.21
CA GLY A 186 -20.07 -9.53 -4.77
C GLY A 186 -19.25 -10.75 -4.36
N GLY A 187 -19.07 -11.72 -5.26
CA GLY A 187 -18.34 -12.95 -5.00
C GLY A 187 -16.83 -12.83 -5.05
N ASP A 188 -16.27 -11.73 -5.60
CA ASP A 188 -14.83 -11.55 -5.65
C ASP A 188 -14.22 -11.36 -4.26
N PHE A 189 -13.06 -11.97 -4.02
CA PHE A 189 -12.32 -11.77 -2.78
C PHE A 189 -11.66 -10.40 -2.70
N LEU A 190 -11.71 -9.80 -1.52
CA LEU A 190 -10.87 -8.67 -1.13
C LEU A 190 -9.74 -9.16 -0.23
N ASN A 191 -8.53 -8.71 -0.55
CA ASN A 191 -7.35 -8.86 0.28
C ASN A 191 -7.15 -7.52 0.97
N LEU A 192 -7.45 -7.44 2.24
CA LEU A 192 -7.39 -6.21 3.02
C LEU A 192 -6.11 -6.16 3.86
N VAL A 193 -5.79 -4.98 4.34
CA VAL A 193 -4.79 -4.77 5.38
C VAL A 193 -5.13 -3.48 6.14
N HIS A 194 -5.15 -3.56 7.47
CA HIS A 194 -5.37 -2.39 8.31
C HIS A 194 -4.16 -1.45 8.26
N ARG A 195 -4.40 -0.13 8.33
CA ARG A 195 -3.34 0.90 8.30
C ARG A 195 -2.25 0.63 9.35
N ASP A 196 -2.66 0.29 10.56
CA ASP A 196 -1.74 0.13 11.68
C ASP A 196 -0.94 -1.18 11.57
N ASP A 197 -1.51 -2.19 10.90
CA ASP A 197 -0.78 -3.42 10.57
C ASP A 197 0.27 -3.19 9.48
N ILE A 198 0.03 -2.26 8.53
CA ILE A 198 1.06 -1.84 7.57
C ILE A 198 2.22 -1.13 8.30
N VAL A 199 1.91 -0.23 9.24
CA VAL A 199 2.93 0.45 10.05
C VAL A 199 3.75 -0.58 10.83
N ALA A 200 3.10 -1.55 11.47
CA ALA A 200 3.76 -2.63 12.18
C ALA A 200 4.65 -3.49 11.25
N ALA A 201 4.17 -3.80 10.04
CA ALA A 201 4.94 -4.55 9.04
C ALA A 201 6.20 -3.80 8.58
N LEU A 202 6.09 -2.50 8.28
CA LEU A 202 7.23 -1.66 7.91
C LEU A 202 8.28 -1.62 9.03
N LEU A 203 7.85 -1.46 10.27
CA LEU A 203 8.76 -1.46 11.43
C LEU A 203 9.35 -2.84 11.69
N ALA A 204 8.61 -3.93 11.47
CA ALA A 204 9.12 -5.29 11.59
C ALA A 204 10.25 -5.55 10.55
N ALA A 205 10.05 -5.14 9.30
CA ALA A 205 11.09 -5.21 8.27
C ALA A 205 12.35 -4.43 8.69
N LEU A 206 12.19 -3.22 9.22
CA LEU A 206 13.31 -2.39 9.67
C LEU A 206 14.06 -2.95 10.89
N ARG A 207 13.42 -3.78 11.70
CA ARG A 207 14.04 -4.44 12.87
C ARG A 207 14.86 -5.66 12.51
N LEU A 208 14.79 -6.16 11.28
CA LEU A 208 15.61 -7.29 10.84
C LEU A 208 17.10 -6.98 11.02
N ARG A 209 17.81 -7.86 11.71
CA ARG A 209 19.25 -7.74 11.92
C ARG A 209 20.02 -8.00 10.62
N LYS A 210 19.54 -8.96 9.84
CA LYS A 210 20.08 -9.34 8.53
C LYS A 210 18.92 -9.33 7.53
N TRP A 211 19.05 -8.52 6.49
CA TRP A 211 18.09 -8.48 5.43
C TRP A 211 18.30 -9.66 4.45
N PRO A 212 17.21 -10.22 3.93
CA PRO A 212 17.30 -11.24 2.89
C PRO A 212 17.84 -10.65 1.59
N PRO A 213 18.19 -11.48 0.59
CA PRO A 213 18.33 -11.00 -0.77
C PRO A 213 17.12 -10.18 -1.20
N PRO A 214 17.28 -9.20 -2.11
CA PRO A 214 16.17 -8.35 -2.55
C PRO A 214 14.98 -9.16 -3.07
N ALA A 215 13.81 -8.96 -2.47
CA ALA A 215 12.59 -9.69 -2.81
C ALA A 215 11.33 -8.86 -2.57
N CYS A 216 10.21 -9.34 -3.13
CA CYS A 216 8.87 -8.86 -2.83
C CYS A 216 8.25 -9.71 -1.71
N TYR A 217 7.41 -9.09 -0.88
CA TYR A 217 6.61 -9.76 0.14
C TYR A 217 5.20 -9.20 0.16
N ASN A 218 4.22 -10.05 0.42
CA ASN A 218 2.83 -9.64 0.57
C ASN A 218 2.53 -9.19 1.99
N VAL A 219 1.83 -8.08 2.12
CA VAL A 219 1.34 -7.55 3.40
C VAL A 219 -0.18 -7.36 3.29
N VAL A 220 -0.89 -8.38 3.74
CA VAL A 220 -2.35 -8.49 3.78
C VAL A 220 -2.78 -9.12 5.10
N ASP A 221 -4.09 -9.05 5.43
CA ASP A 221 -4.65 -9.82 6.54
C ASP A 221 -4.62 -11.34 6.26
N ASP A 222 -4.96 -12.15 7.25
CA ASP A 222 -4.90 -13.61 7.16
C ASP A 222 -6.13 -14.24 6.48
N ALA A 223 -7.22 -13.47 6.35
CA ALA A 223 -8.53 -13.99 5.93
C ALA A 223 -9.19 -13.15 4.82
N PRO A 224 -8.70 -13.25 3.57
CA PRO A 224 -9.39 -12.66 2.43
C PRO A 224 -10.86 -13.10 2.37
N ALA A 225 -11.78 -12.16 2.23
CA ALA A 225 -13.21 -12.43 2.25
C ALA A 225 -13.93 -11.93 0.97
N PRO A 226 -15.02 -12.57 0.55
CA PRO A 226 -15.86 -12.07 -0.52
C PRO A 226 -16.43 -10.68 -0.20
N LYS A 227 -16.51 -9.80 -1.18
CA LYS A 227 -17.06 -8.43 -1.02
C LYS A 227 -18.46 -8.43 -0.42
N ALA A 228 -19.32 -9.37 -0.86
CA ALA A 228 -20.68 -9.51 -0.35
C ALA A 228 -20.72 -9.88 1.13
N GLU A 229 -19.80 -10.73 1.58
CA GLU A 229 -19.69 -11.13 2.99
C GLU A 229 -19.32 -9.93 3.87
N ILE A 230 -18.33 -9.13 3.45
CA ILE A 230 -17.92 -7.93 4.17
C ILE A 230 -19.08 -6.93 4.26
N ALA A 231 -19.76 -6.68 3.12
CA ALA A 231 -20.89 -5.75 3.07
C ALA A 231 -22.07 -6.21 3.90
N ALA A 232 -22.39 -7.50 3.89
CA ALA A 232 -23.48 -8.10 4.68
C ALA A 232 -23.20 -8.00 6.17
N TRP A 233 -21.98 -8.34 6.59
CA TRP A 233 -21.58 -8.23 7.99
C TRP A 233 -21.66 -6.79 8.52
N LEU A 234 -21.16 -5.81 7.73
CA LEU A 234 -21.25 -4.39 8.07
C LEU A 234 -22.71 -3.91 8.14
N ALA A 235 -23.55 -4.31 7.17
CA ALA A 235 -24.97 -3.96 7.17
C ALA A 235 -25.69 -4.48 8.41
N GLN A 236 -25.41 -5.71 8.82
CA GLN A 236 -25.95 -6.30 10.04
C GLN A 236 -25.54 -5.51 11.29
N ARG A 237 -24.26 -5.12 11.39
CA ARG A 237 -23.75 -4.34 12.53
C ARG A 237 -24.33 -2.93 12.60
N LEU A 238 -24.66 -2.35 11.45
CA LEU A 238 -25.29 -1.02 11.36
C LEU A 238 -26.82 -1.06 11.49
N GLY A 239 -27.45 -2.24 11.47
CA GLY A 239 -28.89 -2.37 11.45
C GLY A 239 -29.56 -1.86 10.17
N VAL A 240 -28.86 -1.93 9.02
CA VAL A 240 -29.34 -1.47 7.71
C VAL A 240 -29.53 -2.65 6.74
N PRO A 241 -30.34 -2.49 5.67
CA PRO A 241 -30.49 -3.53 4.66
C PRO A 241 -29.17 -3.95 4.01
N VAL A 242 -29.02 -5.25 3.75
CA VAL A 242 -27.86 -5.77 3.03
C VAL A 242 -27.88 -5.27 1.58
N PRO A 243 -26.80 -4.62 1.10
CA PRO A 243 -26.76 -4.08 -0.25
C PRO A 243 -26.65 -5.20 -1.29
N ARG A 244 -27.23 -5.00 -2.47
CA ARG A 244 -26.96 -5.85 -3.64
C ARG A 244 -25.74 -5.38 -4.40
N PHE A 245 -25.09 -6.27 -5.10
CA PHE A 245 -23.98 -5.95 -6.02
C PHE A 245 -24.51 -5.88 -7.46
N ASP A 246 -23.98 -4.93 -8.23
CA ASP A 246 -24.37 -4.73 -9.64
C ASP A 246 -23.13 -4.50 -10.52
N PRO A 247 -22.72 -5.50 -11.33
CA PRO A 247 -21.58 -5.36 -12.21
C PRO A 247 -21.73 -4.29 -13.30
N ALA A 248 -22.99 -3.98 -13.68
CA ALA A 248 -23.27 -2.98 -14.71
C ALA A 248 -22.88 -1.54 -14.26
N LEU A 249 -22.92 -1.31 -12.94
CA LEU A 249 -22.55 -0.02 -12.34
C LEU A 249 -21.04 0.16 -12.13
N ALA A 250 -20.22 -0.82 -12.53
CA ALA A 250 -18.76 -0.74 -12.39
C ALA A 250 -18.20 0.47 -13.16
N GLY A 251 -17.63 1.41 -12.43
CA GLY A 251 -17.08 2.65 -12.96
C GLY A 251 -15.81 2.46 -13.80
N ARG A 252 -15.35 3.53 -14.49
CA ARG A 252 -14.13 3.51 -15.33
C ARG A 252 -12.89 2.94 -14.63
N ARG A 253 -12.69 3.28 -13.35
CA ARG A 253 -11.54 2.81 -12.56
C ARG A 253 -11.58 1.30 -12.34
N SER A 254 -12.75 0.73 -12.10
CA SER A 254 -12.94 -0.72 -11.95
C SER A 254 -12.77 -1.44 -13.29
N ARG A 255 -13.27 -0.86 -14.39
CA ARG A 255 -13.16 -1.43 -15.74
C ARG A 255 -11.70 -1.53 -16.20
N ARG A 256 -10.85 -0.56 -15.87
CA ARG A 256 -9.40 -0.58 -16.18
C ARG A 256 -8.62 -1.67 -15.41
N ARG A 257 -9.22 -2.26 -14.39
CA ARG A 257 -8.63 -3.38 -13.64
C ARG A 257 -9.00 -4.75 -14.19
N ARG A 258 -9.89 -4.82 -15.20
CA ARG A 258 -10.28 -6.09 -15.80
C ARG A 258 -9.12 -6.69 -16.59
N ILE A 259 -8.96 -8.01 -16.44
CA ILE A 259 -7.98 -8.83 -17.15
C ILE A 259 -8.80 -9.85 -17.93
N GLY A 260 -8.65 -9.88 -19.27
CA GLY A 260 -9.49 -10.72 -20.11
C GLY A 260 -10.99 -10.51 -19.90
N GLY A 261 -11.43 -9.27 -19.59
CA GLY A 261 -12.84 -8.93 -19.34
C GLY A 261 -13.37 -9.27 -17.94
N ARG A 262 -12.60 -9.97 -17.10
CA ARG A 262 -12.96 -10.36 -15.73
C ARG A 262 -12.36 -9.41 -14.69
N PHE A 263 -12.99 -9.30 -13.53
CA PHE A 263 -12.41 -8.59 -12.39
C PHE A 263 -11.34 -9.45 -11.71
N PRO A 264 -10.29 -8.82 -11.15
CA PRO A 264 -9.34 -9.53 -10.30
C PRO A 264 -10.05 -10.21 -9.14
N ASN A 265 -9.83 -11.52 -9.00
CA ASN A 265 -10.40 -12.34 -7.93
C ASN A 265 -9.34 -13.36 -7.50
N ARG A 266 -8.78 -13.20 -6.30
CA ARG A 266 -7.70 -14.04 -5.77
C ARG A 266 -7.61 -13.89 -4.26
N ARG A 267 -6.94 -14.83 -3.61
CA ARG A 267 -6.63 -14.83 -2.18
C ARG A 267 -5.12 -14.76 -2.00
N VAL A 268 -4.63 -13.61 -1.57
CA VAL A 268 -3.18 -13.34 -1.43
C VAL A 268 -2.69 -13.90 -0.11
N ASP A 269 -1.58 -14.64 -0.17
CA ASP A 269 -0.89 -15.20 0.98
C ASP A 269 0.13 -14.22 1.57
N ASN A 270 0.23 -14.13 2.89
CA ASN A 270 1.19 -13.30 3.61
C ASN A 270 2.26 -14.11 4.35
N GLY A 271 2.26 -15.45 4.19
CA GLY A 271 3.09 -16.37 4.96
C GLY A 271 4.59 -16.06 4.85
N ALA A 272 5.09 -15.78 3.64
CA ALA A 272 6.52 -15.48 3.44
C ALA A 272 7.00 -14.26 4.24
N PHE A 273 6.19 -13.21 4.37
CA PHE A 273 6.54 -12.05 5.18
C PHE A 273 6.48 -12.34 6.68
N ARG A 274 5.48 -13.11 7.12
CA ARG A 274 5.35 -13.56 8.51
C ARG A 274 6.54 -14.42 8.92
N ASP A 275 6.91 -15.41 8.12
CA ASP A 275 8.05 -16.29 8.37
C ASP A 275 9.37 -15.53 8.44
N LEU A 276 9.55 -14.51 7.59
CA LEU A 276 10.76 -13.69 7.58
C LEU A 276 10.89 -12.80 8.81
N THR A 277 9.80 -12.16 9.23
CA THR A 277 9.84 -11.04 10.17
C THR A 277 9.27 -11.35 11.54
N GLY A 278 8.50 -12.43 11.69
CA GLY A 278 7.67 -12.69 12.86
C GLY A 278 6.49 -11.72 12.98
N TRP A 279 6.20 -10.92 11.93
CA TRP A 279 5.05 -10.02 11.94
C TRP A 279 3.74 -10.81 11.90
N GLU A 280 2.81 -10.39 12.72
CA GLU A 280 1.43 -10.87 12.71
C GLU A 280 0.50 -9.66 12.65
N PRO A 281 -0.56 -9.69 11.80
CA PRO A 281 -1.53 -8.61 11.77
C PRO A 281 -2.33 -8.60 13.09
N ARG A 282 -2.45 -7.43 13.71
CA ARG A 282 -3.34 -7.22 14.86
C ARG A 282 -4.81 -7.39 14.44
N HIS A 283 -5.10 -7.10 13.18
CA HIS A 283 -6.42 -7.27 12.58
C HIS A 283 -6.35 -8.41 11.53
N PRO A 284 -6.41 -9.70 11.97
CA PRO A 284 -6.18 -10.84 11.10
C PRO A 284 -7.31 -11.08 10.10
N ASP A 285 -8.44 -10.41 10.26
CA ASP A 285 -9.57 -10.41 9.34
C ASP A 285 -10.29 -9.05 9.32
N PHE A 286 -11.19 -8.86 8.36
CA PHE A 286 -11.95 -7.63 8.24
C PHE A 286 -12.86 -7.37 9.45
N ARG A 287 -13.32 -8.42 10.16
CA ARG A 287 -14.24 -8.27 11.31
C ARG A 287 -13.54 -7.60 12.47
N SER A 288 -12.35 -8.08 12.81
CA SER A 288 -11.54 -7.49 13.88
C SER A 288 -11.22 -6.02 13.62
N GLY A 289 -10.81 -5.67 12.40
CA GLY A 289 -10.50 -4.28 12.06
C GLY A 289 -11.73 -3.37 11.97
N TYR A 290 -12.84 -3.84 11.40
CA TYR A 290 -14.06 -3.04 11.35
C TYR A 290 -14.78 -2.94 12.69
N GLN A 291 -14.65 -3.95 13.57
CA GLN A 291 -15.21 -3.87 14.93
C GLN A 291 -14.65 -2.65 15.67
N GLU A 292 -13.34 -2.45 15.65
CA GLU A 292 -12.69 -1.27 16.26
C GLU A 292 -13.20 0.04 15.67
N LEU A 293 -13.45 0.07 14.33
CA LEU A 293 -13.96 1.25 13.64
C LEU A 293 -15.46 1.55 13.85
N LEU A 294 -16.22 0.58 14.33
CA LEU A 294 -17.64 0.75 14.66
C LEU A 294 -17.85 1.23 16.10
N GLU A 295 -16.90 0.93 16.99
CA GLU A 295 -16.94 1.29 18.41
C GLU A 295 -16.35 2.68 18.70
N GLY A 296 -15.49 3.20 17.83
CA GLY A 296 -14.84 4.51 17.90
C GLY A 296 -15.57 5.55 17.05
#